data_fd3a14b416065bd40f1a1625ef9799c4
#
_entry.id   fd3a14b416065bd40f1a1625ef9799c4
#
_cell.length_a   1.000
_cell.length_b   1.000
_cell.length_c   1.000
_cell.angle_alpha   90.00
_cell.angle_beta   90.00
_cell.angle_gamma   90.00
#
_symmetry.space_group_name_H-M   'P 1'
#
loop_
_entity.id
_entity.type
_entity.pdbx_description
1 polymer ?
#
loop_
_entity_poly.entity_id
_entity_poly.type
_entity_poly.pdbx_seq_one_letter_code
_entity_poly.pdbx_strand_id
1 'polypeptide(L)'
;MCARILRRNTSKYPVNESEYIGIAGYTNQLFRHAVKNGFQFTLMVVGQSGLGKSTFINTLLQTDLSEYEEKPLATTTKINERTFYIVENKIKLKLTLVDTPGFGSSINNSFCWKPIADYVDSRFSEYMEEENKIERKTKIEDKRIHLCLYFIPPSGHSLSEIDIKFMKKLHDKVNIIPIIAKSDTLTTSELAFFKSTILSDIQKNGIKIYEFPVEEAIRQDISKPYKRVPFGIVCSNNVVKDRNGHLTRIRKYPWGIVEVENLDHNDFVFLRDIILKKHFIDFVEETHCVHYENYRYNKLVNKFKDSAGSHDPILETEKKLIELENDFNKQKLNMDKVFSERVLNKELQLKEKEFQLKELETKLKEELFKKKEKLKNLRGSLKVQ
;
A
#
# COMPACT_ATOMS: atom_id res chain seq x y z
N MET A 1 -33.26 -18.31 1.78
CA MET A 1 -33.98 -19.03 2.84
C MET A 1 -33.69 -18.56 4.28
N CYS A 2 -32.82 -17.58 4.51
CA CYS A 2 -32.49 -17.07 5.88
C CYS A 2 -33.33 -15.87 6.37
N ALA A 3 -34.09 -15.20 5.51
CA ALA A 3 -34.86 -14.01 5.90
C ALA A 3 -36.18 -14.26 6.63
N ARG A 4 -36.62 -15.53 6.80
CA ARG A 4 -37.91 -15.88 7.41
C ARG A 4 -37.85 -16.26 8.90
N ILE A 5 -36.68 -16.44 9.45
CA ILE A 5 -36.51 -16.91 10.85
C ILE A 5 -36.47 -15.75 11.86
N LEU A 6 -36.11 -14.53 11.43
CA LEU A 6 -35.95 -13.38 12.34
C LEU A 6 -37.28 -12.62 12.66
N ARG A 7 -38.39 -12.94 12.02
CA ARG A 7 -39.67 -12.21 12.24
C ARG A 7 -40.63 -12.83 13.26
N ARG A 8 -40.29 -13.95 13.91
CA ARG A 8 -41.23 -14.66 14.79
C ARG A 8 -41.06 -14.49 16.30
N ASN A 9 -40.04 -13.80 16.78
CA ASN A 9 -39.80 -13.71 18.24
C ASN A 9 -39.76 -12.31 18.86
N THR A 10 -40.28 -11.28 18.19
CA THR A 10 -40.26 -9.91 18.73
C THR A 10 -41.49 -9.48 19.52
N SER A 11 -42.43 -10.37 19.78
CA SER A 11 -43.70 -9.96 20.42
C SER A 11 -43.98 -10.53 21.81
N LYS A 12 -43.05 -11.15 22.49
CA LYS A 12 -43.33 -11.78 23.79
C LYS A 12 -42.61 -11.23 25.02
N TYR A 13 -41.68 -10.32 24.88
CA TYR A 13 -41.06 -9.70 26.05
C TYR A 13 -41.03 -8.18 25.87
N PRO A 14 -41.74 -7.42 26.74
CA PRO A 14 -41.48 -5.98 26.83
C PRO A 14 -40.06 -5.85 27.32
N VAL A 15 -39.15 -5.39 26.42
CA VAL A 15 -37.79 -5.03 26.79
C VAL A 15 -37.94 -3.80 27.67
N ASN A 16 -37.75 -3.95 28.97
CA ASN A 16 -37.59 -2.83 29.88
C ASN A 16 -36.43 -2.01 29.39
N GLU A 17 -36.57 -0.69 29.33
CA GLU A 17 -35.48 0.24 28.89
C GLU A 17 -34.19 0.10 29.69
N SER A 18 -34.19 -0.66 30.79
CA SER A 18 -33.03 -0.98 31.63
C SER A 18 -32.19 -2.19 31.14
N GLU A 19 -32.70 -3.04 30.24
CA GLU A 19 -31.96 -4.18 29.69
C GLU A 19 -31.42 -3.88 28.31
N TYR A 20 -30.47 -2.97 28.27
CA TYR A 20 -29.73 -2.65 27.05
C TYR A 20 -28.69 -3.74 26.78
N ILE A 21 -28.93 -4.59 25.77
CA ILE A 21 -28.06 -5.71 25.38
C ILE A 21 -26.72 -5.24 24.87
N GLY A 22 -26.52 -3.93 24.65
CA GLY A 22 -25.23 -3.34 24.29
C GLY A 22 -24.91 -3.35 22.80
N ILE A 23 -25.81 -3.83 21.94
CA ILE A 23 -25.60 -3.85 20.47
C ILE A 23 -25.42 -2.44 19.91
N ALA A 24 -26.08 -1.42 20.46
CA ALA A 24 -25.86 -0.04 20.04
C ALA A 24 -24.46 0.50 20.38
N GLY A 25 -23.71 -0.17 21.27
CA GLY A 25 -22.30 0.11 21.53
C GLY A 25 -21.33 -0.42 20.46
N TYR A 26 -21.84 -1.16 19.45
CA TYR A 26 -21.01 -1.74 18.38
C TYR A 26 -20.25 -0.67 17.58
N THR A 27 -20.87 0.46 17.28
CA THR A 27 -20.21 1.58 16.59
C THR A 27 -18.99 2.09 17.36
N ASN A 28 -19.06 2.17 18.69
CA ASN A 28 -17.92 2.56 19.53
C ASN A 28 -16.80 1.50 19.54
N GLN A 29 -17.17 0.23 19.39
CA GLN A 29 -16.18 -0.86 19.28
C GLN A 29 -15.48 -0.81 17.93
N LEU A 30 -16.20 -0.60 16.83
CA LEU A 30 -15.64 -0.40 15.50
C LEU A 30 -14.70 0.81 15.47
N PHE A 31 -15.12 1.92 16.07
CA PHE A 31 -14.28 3.11 16.15
C PHE A 31 -12.97 2.84 16.91
N ARG A 32 -13.04 2.19 18.09
CA ARG A 32 -11.83 1.80 18.85
C ARG A 32 -10.94 0.86 18.06
N HIS A 33 -11.51 -0.09 17.32
CA HIS A 33 -10.77 -0.99 16.45
C HIS A 33 -10.09 -0.23 15.31
N ALA A 34 -10.77 0.71 14.67
CA ALA A 34 -10.23 1.58 13.63
C ALA A 34 -9.08 2.47 14.15
N VAL A 35 -9.22 3.05 15.35
CA VAL A 35 -8.16 3.84 15.99
C VAL A 35 -6.92 2.99 16.30
N LYS A 36 -7.12 1.76 16.77
CA LYS A 36 -6.01 0.85 17.13
C LYS A 36 -5.28 0.33 15.90
N ASN A 37 -6.01 -0.12 14.90
CA ASN A 37 -5.45 -0.82 13.75
C ASN A 37 -5.08 0.12 12.60
N GLY A 38 -5.77 1.26 12.47
CA GLY A 38 -5.67 2.13 11.32
C GLY A 38 -6.16 1.44 10.03
N PHE A 39 -6.10 2.16 8.93
CA PHE A 39 -6.46 1.67 7.60
C PHE A 39 -5.27 1.72 6.65
N GLN A 40 -5.26 0.83 5.67
CA GLN A 40 -4.28 0.81 4.58
C GLN A 40 -5.05 0.81 3.27
N PHE A 41 -4.66 1.69 2.37
CA PHE A 41 -5.31 1.81 1.08
C PHE A 41 -4.30 2.11 -0.01
N THR A 42 -4.37 1.36 -1.10
CA THR A 42 -3.51 1.55 -2.26
C THR A 42 -4.36 1.92 -3.46
N LEU A 43 -4.13 3.10 -3.98
CA LEU A 43 -4.79 3.66 -5.16
C LEU A 43 -3.80 3.69 -6.31
N MET A 44 -4.14 3.06 -7.42
CA MET A 44 -3.35 3.08 -8.66
C MET A 44 -4.02 3.97 -9.70
N VAL A 45 -3.23 4.73 -10.42
CA VAL A 45 -3.70 5.61 -11.51
C VAL A 45 -3.08 5.15 -12.82
N VAL A 46 -3.92 4.79 -13.79
CA VAL A 46 -3.52 4.21 -15.09
C VAL A 46 -4.13 5.00 -16.23
N GLY A 47 -3.43 5.12 -17.36
CA GLY A 47 -3.94 5.79 -18.54
C GLY A 47 -2.83 6.28 -19.47
N GLN A 48 -3.21 6.84 -20.62
CA GLN A 48 -2.27 7.35 -21.61
C GLN A 48 -1.39 8.49 -21.07
N SER A 49 -0.28 8.74 -21.74
CA SER A 49 0.63 9.83 -21.39
C SER A 49 -0.06 11.19 -21.59
N GLY A 50 0.24 12.16 -20.71
CA GLY A 50 -0.28 13.52 -20.83
C GLY A 50 -1.72 13.74 -20.34
N LEU A 51 -2.42 12.73 -19.81
CA LEU A 51 -3.80 12.88 -19.31
C LEU A 51 -3.91 13.60 -17.95
N GLY A 52 -2.79 13.87 -17.29
CA GLY A 52 -2.78 14.58 -16.01
C GLY A 52 -2.89 13.68 -14.77
N LYS A 53 -2.46 12.43 -14.86
CA LYS A 53 -2.46 11.46 -13.76
C LYS A 53 -1.74 11.97 -12.50
N SER A 54 -0.50 12.42 -12.67
CA SER A 54 0.30 12.97 -11.55
C SER A 54 -0.31 14.26 -11.01
N THR A 55 -0.92 15.10 -11.86
CA THR A 55 -1.68 16.28 -11.44
C THR A 55 -2.90 15.91 -10.61
N PHE A 56 -3.61 14.82 -10.99
CA PHE A 56 -4.74 14.31 -10.21
C PHE A 56 -4.30 13.89 -8.81
N ILE A 57 -3.21 13.14 -8.71
CA ILE A 57 -2.65 12.70 -7.42
C ILE A 57 -2.37 13.90 -6.52
N ASN A 58 -1.73 14.94 -7.05
CA ASN A 58 -1.45 16.17 -6.32
C ASN A 58 -2.73 16.92 -5.90
N THR A 59 -3.74 16.93 -6.79
CA THR A 59 -5.03 17.55 -6.50
C THR A 59 -5.81 16.79 -5.43
N LEU A 60 -5.78 15.44 -5.46
CA LEU A 60 -6.51 14.60 -4.52
C LEU A 60 -6.07 14.81 -3.07
N LEU A 61 -4.79 14.98 -2.84
CA LEU A 61 -4.23 15.12 -1.49
C LEU A 61 -4.45 16.51 -0.90
N GLN A 62 -4.88 17.50 -1.68
CA GLN A 62 -5.02 18.92 -1.26
C GLN A 62 -3.78 19.49 -0.55
N THR A 63 -2.68 18.79 -0.59
CA THR A 63 -1.43 19.25 0.01
C THR A 63 -0.81 20.29 -0.91
N ASP A 64 -0.45 21.42 -0.35
CA ASP A 64 0.50 22.32 -0.96
C ASP A 64 1.85 21.59 -0.97
N LEU A 65 2.07 20.81 -2.03
CA LEU A 65 3.37 20.18 -2.31
C LEU A 65 4.40 21.23 -2.74
N SER A 66 4.18 22.51 -2.40
CA SER A 66 5.11 23.61 -2.61
C SER A 66 6.43 23.45 -1.85
N GLU A 67 6.50 22.57 -0.86
CA GLU A 67 7.76 22.20 -0.19
C GLU A 67 8.54 21.06 -0.90
N TYR A 68 7.91 20.36 -1.84
CA TYR A 68 8.60 19.43 -2.72
C TYR A 68 8.87 20.12 -4.04
N GLU A 69 10.13 20.46 -4.26
CA GLU A 69 10.71 21.06 -5.47
C GLU A 69 9.87 20.75 -6.71
N GLU A 70 9.44 21.80 -7.43
CA GLU A 70 8.92 21.72 -8.78
C GLU A 70 9.96 21.07 -9.70
N LYS A 71 10.08 19.75 -9.60
CA LYS A 71 10.75 19.02 -10.67
C LYS A 71 9.88 19.15 -11.89
N PRO A 72 10.44 19.63 -13.02
CA PRO A 72 9.68 19.73 -14.25
C PRO A 72 8.98 18.40 -14.50
N LEU A 73 7.77 18.42 -15.01
CA LEU A 73 6.92 17.27 -15.35
C LEU A 73 7.66 16.30 -16.28
N ALA A 74 8.64 15.59 -15.72
CA ALA A 74 9.29 14.50 -16.40
C ALA A 74 8.25 13.41 -16.63
N THR A 75 8.13 12.94 -17.86
CA THR A 75 7.29 11.78 -18.18
C THR A 75 7.65 10.64 -17.26
N THR A 76 6.65 10.14 -16.53
CA THR A 76 6.83 9.00 -15.61
C THR A 76 7.24 7.80 -16.43
N THR A 77 8.49 7.36 -16.28
CA THR A 77 9.06 6.23 -17.05
C THR A 77 9.02 4.91 -16.28
N LYS A 78 8.82 4.97 -14.97
CA LYS A 78 8.74 3.82 -14.07
C LYS A 78 7.52 3.96 -13.15
N ILE A 79 7.04 2.84 -12.62
CA ILE A 79 5.99 2.84 -11.60
C ILE A 79 6.56 3.52 -10.34
N ASN A 80 5.93 4.60 -9.90
CA ASN A 80 6.31 5.35 -8.72
C ASN A 80 5.29 5.15 -7.62
N GLU A 81 5.74 4.68 -6.48
CA GLU A 81 4.93 4.56 -5.27
C GLU A 81 5.21 5.72 -4.33
N ARG A 82 4.16 6.36 -3.82
CA ARG A 82 4.25 7.40 -2.78
C ARG A 82 3.31 7.03 -1.66
N THR A 83 3.81 6.95 -0.45
CA THR A 83 3.01 6.62 0.73
C THR A 83 2.81 7.85 1.60
N PHE A 84 1.57 8.11 1.96
CA PHE A 84 1.15 9.21 2.81
C PHE A 84 0.50 8.68 4.09
N TYR A 85 0.78 9.32 5.20
CA TYR A 85 0.16 9.01 6.48
C TYR A 85 -0.77 10.14 6.87
N ILE A 86 -2.07 9.88 6.80
CA ILE A 86 -3.12 10.83 7.15
C ILE A 86 -3.67 10.44 8.52
N VAL A 87 -3.81 11.42 9.41
CA VAL A 87 -4.39 11.19 10.74
C VAL A 87 -5.59 12.12 10.89
N GLU A 88 -6.77 11.52 11.01
CA GLU A 88 -8.01 12.26 11.23
C GLU A 88 -8.76 11.61 12.42
N ASN A 89 -9.17 12.41 13.40
CA ASN A 89 -9.89 11.95 14.58
C ASN A 89 -9.23 10.73 15.30
N LYS A 90 -7.88 10.73 15.38
CA LYS A 90 -7.05 9.63 15.95
C LYS A 90 -7.00 8.37 15.08
N ILE A 91 -7.71 8.30 13.98
CA ILE A 91 -7.63 7.19 13.02
C ILE A 91 -6.46 7.47 12.08
N LYS A 92 -5.63 6.46 11.88
CA LYS A 92 -4.46 6.52 10.98
C LYS A 92 -4.82 5.86 9.65
N LEU A 93 -4.65 6.58 8.57
CA LEU A 93 -4.76 6.05 7.21
C LEU A 93 -3.37 6.05 6.55
N LYS A 94 -2.91 4.88 6.14
CA LYS A 94 -1.76 4.73 5.26
C LYS A 94 -2.27 4.67 3.82
N LEU A 95 -2.15 5.77 3.11
CA LEU A 95 -2.55 5.90 1.71
C LEU A 95 -1.33 5.73 0.82
N THR A 96 -1.29 4.69 0.00
CA THR A 96 -0.25 4.48 -1.00
C THR A 96 -0.81 4.83 -2.38
N LEU A 97 -0.15 5.76 -3.07
CA LEU A 97 -0.51 6.19 -4.41
C LEU A 97 0.51 5.64 -5.40
N VAL A 98 0.02 4.91 -6.38
CA VAL A 98 0.82 4.28 -7.43
C VAL A 98 0.59 5.04 -8.73
N ASP A 99 1.59 5.84 -9.11
CA ASP A 99 1.60 6.54 -10.41
C ASP A 99 2.28 5.66 -11.45
N THR A 100 1.54 5.35 -12.51
CA THR A 100 2.05 4.47 -13.57
C THR A 100 2.56 5.27 -14.77
N PRO A 101 3.57 4.76 -15.49
CA PRO A 101 4.00 5.36 -16.73
C PRO A 101 2.84 5.42 -17.72
N GLY A 102 2.69 6.58 -18.38
CA GLY A 102 1.69 6.72 -19.42
C GLY A 102 2.02 5.86 -20.63
N PHE A 103 1.06 5.12 -21.11
CA PHE A 103 1.18 4.35 -22.35
C PHE A 103 0.74 5.17 -23.58
N GLY A 104 0.88 4.60 -24.77
CA GLY A 104 0.42 5.23 -26.03
C GLY A 104 1.42 6.17 -26.70
N SER A 105 2.57 6.46 -26.07
CA SER A 105 3.63 7.30 -26.65
C SER A 105 4.68 6.50 -27.45
N SER A 106 4.68 5.18 -27.34
CA SER A 106 5.60 4.30 -28.06
C SER A 106 5.04 3.87 -29.42
N ILE A 107 5.91 3.56 -30.36
CA ILE A 107 5.53 3.02 -31.69
C ILE A 107 4.84 1.66 -31.54
N ASN A 108 5.32 0.81 -30.60
CA ASN A 108 4.73 -0.49 -30.33
C ASN A 108 4.10 -0.50 -28.93
N ASN A 109 2.77 -0.48 -28.88
CA ASN A 109 1.98 -0.51 -27.65
C ASN A 109 1.31 -1.85 -27.37
N SER A 110 1.67 -2.93 -28.09
CA SER A 110 0.99 -4.23 -28.01
C SER A 110 1.00 -4.85 -26.61
N PHE A 111 2.04 -4.60 -25.82
CA PHE A 111 2.24 -5.15 -24.48
C PHE A 111 2.35 -4.09 -23.37
N CYS A 112 1.84 -2.88 -23.62
CA CYS A 112 1.93 -1.77 -22.65
C CYS A 112 1.22 -2.07 -21.31
N TRP A 113 0.25 -2.97 -21.30
CA TRP A 113 -0.47 -3.43 -20.12
C TRP A 113 0.34 -4.40 -19.25
N LYS A 114 1.31 -5.13 -19.84
CA LYS A 114 2.03 -6.21 -19.15
C LYS A 114 2.77 -5.76 -17.89
N PRO A 115 3.60 -4.69 -17.90
CA PRO A 115 4.31 -4.24 -16.70
C PRO A 115 3.38 -3.90 -15.53
N ILE A 116 2.20 -3.37 -15.84
CA ILE A 116 1.21 -2.98 -14.82
C ILE A 116 0.48 -4.22 -14.29
N ALA A 117 0.12 -5.16 -15.16
CA ALA A 117 -0.47 -6.42 -14.74
C ALA A 117 0.51 -7.26 -13.90
N ASP A 118 1.77 -7.34 -14.31
CA ASP A 118 2.83 -8.04 -13.57
C ASP A 118 3.07 -7.38 -12.20
N TYR A 119 2.98 -6.05 -12.12
CA TYR A 119 3.08 -5.33 -10.84
C TYR A 119 1.92 -5.68 -9.91
N VAL A 120 0.67 -5.73 -10.40
CA VAL A 120 -0.50 -6.16 -9.61
C VAL A 120 -0.31 -7.59 -9.09
N ASP A 121 0.11 -8.49 -9.98
CA ASP A 121 0.34 -9.90 -9.62
C ASP A 121 1.47 -10.05 -8.60
N SER A 122 2.52 -9.24 -8.68
CA SER A 122 3.62 -9.24 -7.69
C SER A 122 3.13 -8.85 -6.29
N ARG A 123 2.23 -7.85 -6.19
CA ARG A 123 1.64 -7.43 -4.91
C ARG A 123 0.75 -8.50 -4.30
N PHE A 124 -0.02 -9.22 -5.11
CA PHE A 124 -0.76 -10.38 -4.64
C PHE A 124 0.16 -11.54 -4.20
N SER A 125 1.27 -11.78 -4.95
CA SER A 125 2.25 -12.79 -4.57
C SER A 125 2.92 -12.47 -3.24
N GLU A 126 3.35 -11.22 -3.04
CA GLU A 126 3.94 -10.76 -1.77
C GLU A 126 2.98 -10.97 -0.60
N TYR A 127 1.70 -10.63 -0.77
CA TYR A 127 0.69 -10.82 0.28
C TYR A 127 0.47 -12.31 0.59
N MET A 128 0.38 -13.16 -0.46
CA MET A 128 0.23 -14.60 -0.30
C MET A 128 1.45 -15.24 0.37
N GLU A 129 2.65 -14.76 0.09
CA GLU A 129 3.89 -15.23 0.73
C GLU A 129 3.91 -14.87 2.22
N GLU A 130 3.49 -13.64 2.58
CA GLU A 130 3.36 -13.24 3.99
C GLU A 130 2.27 -14.05 4.72
N GLU A 131 1.16 -14.36 4.03
CA GLU A 131 0.08 -15.19 4.58
C GLU A 131 0.52 -16.64 4.83
N ASN A 132 1.41 -17.18 3.99
CA ASN A 132 1.88 -18.55 4.09
C ASN A 132 3.05 -18.73 5.07
N LYS A 133 3.61 -17.67 5.64
CA LYS A 133 4.67 -17.79 6.65
C LYS A 133 4.15 -18.45 7.92
N ILE A 134 4.94 -19.34 8.49
CA ILE A 134 4.64 -20.02 9.76
C ILE A 134 4.61 -19.00 10.90
N GLU A 135 5.64 -18.15 10.97
CA GLU A 135 5.69 -17.03 11.92
C GLU A 135 5.03 -15.80 11.30
N ARG A 136 3.73 -15.68 11.49
CA ARG A 136 2.96 -14.55 10.96
C ARG A 136 3.01 -13.38 11.92
N LYS A 137 3.16 -12.18 11.37
CA LYS A 137 2.86 -10.96 12.11
C LYS A 137 1.36 -10.95 12.42
N THR A 138 0.98 -10.45 13.58
CA THR A 138 -0.44 -10.30 13.98
C THR A 138 -1.26 -9.50 12.98
N LYS A 139 -0.61 -8.63 12.21
CA LYS A 139 -1.21 -7.85 11.12
C LYS A 139 -0.28 -7.87 9.92
N ILE A 140 -0.74 -8.45 8.82
CA ILE A 140 -0.06 -8.41 7.53
C ILE A 140 -0.23 -7.00 6.97
N GLU A 141 0.85 -6.43 6.45
CA GLU A 141 0.79 -5.14 5.76
C GLU A 141 0.16 -5.33 4.38
N ASP A 142 -0.98 -4.68 4.15
CA ASP A 142 -1.68 -4.78 2.88
C ASP A 142 -1.11 -3.78 1.86
N LYS A 143 -0.40 -4.31 0.88
CA LYS A 143 0.17 -3.56 -0.25
C LYS A 143 -0.55 -3.85 -1.56
N ARG A 144 -1.63 -4.63 -1.52
CA ARG A 144 -2.44 -4.95 -2.70
C ARG A 144 -3.09 -3.68 -3.24
N ILE A 145 -3.38 -3.67 -4.52
CA ILE A 145 -4.05 -2.53 -5.16
C ILE A 145 -5.55 -2.67 -4.95
N HIS A 146 -6.14 -1.73 -4.20
CA HIS A 146 -7.54 -1.76 -3.84
C HIS A 146 -8.42 -1.09 -4.90
N LEU A 147 -7.90 -0.04 -5.55
CA LEU A 147 -8.63 0.71 -6.55
C LEU A 147 -7.70 1.14 -7.69
N CYS A 148 -8.16 0.97 -8.92
CA CYS A 148 -7.52 1.44 -10.13
C CYS A 148 -8.39 2.51 -10.81
N LEU A 149 -7.90 3.73 -10.89
CA LEU A 149 -8.50 4.81 -11.64
C LEU A 149 -7.98 4.79 -13.07
N TYR A 150 -8.85 4.45 -14.01
CA TYR A 150 -8.50 4.34 -15.41
C TYR A 150 -8.83 5.62 -16.16
N PHE A 151 -7.79 6.36 -16.58
CA PHE A 151 -7.92 7.63 -17.26
C PHE A 151 -8.11 7.44 -18.74
N ILE A 152 -9.26 7.86 -19.25
CA ILE A 152 -9.67 7.83 -20.66
C ILE A 152 -9.43 9.21 -21.27
N PRO A 153 -8.83 9.31 -22.47
CA PRO A 153 -8.67 10.56 -23.17
C PRO A 153 -10.03 11.12 -23.60
N PRO A 154 -10.21 12.45 -23.60
CA PRO A 154 -11.48 13.10 -23.96
C PRO A 154 -11.63 13.16 -25.50
N SER A 155 -11.72 12.00 -26.15
CA SER A 155 -11.83 11.90 -27.62
C SER A 155 -13.22 12.30 -28.14
N GLY A 156 -14.26 12.17 -27.31
CA GLY A 156 -15.64 12.46 -27.65
C GLY A 156 -16.35 11.38 -28.47
N HIS A 157 -15.67 10.33 -28.92
CA HIS A 157 -16.23 9.34 -29.84
C HIS A 157 -16.44 7.96 -29.19
N SER A 158 -15.37 7.20 -28.97
CA SER A 158 -15.41 5.83 -28.44
C SER A 158 -14.13 5.52 -27.67
N LEU A 159 -14.12 4.38 -26.97
CA LEU A 159 -12.91 3.86 -26.37
C LEU A 159 -11.91 3.42 -27.44
N SER A 160 -10.63 3.72 -27.22
CA SER A 160 -9.59 3.22 -28.10
C SER A 160 -9.39 1.70 -27.91
N GLU A 161 -8.95 1.00 -28.96
CA GLU A 161 -8.66 -0.44 -28.88
C GLU A 161 -7.61 -0.76 -27.81
N ILE A 162 -6.66 0.14 -27.60
CA ILE A 162 -5.62 0.00 -26.57
C ILE A 162 -6.28 0.01 -25.19
N ASP A 163 -7.18 0.96 -24.94
CA ASP A 163 -7.88 1.09 -23.65
C ASP A 163 -8.76 -0.14 -23.39
N ILE A 164 -9.46 -0.64 -24.42
CA ILE A 164 -10.27 -1.86 -24.31
C ILE A 164 -9.40 -3.07 -23.95
N LYS A 165 -8.30 -3.28 -24.67
CA LYS A 165 -7.37 -4.39 -24.40
C LYS A 165 -6.77 -4.31 -23.00
N PHE A 166 -6.42 -3.10 -22.60
CA PHE A 166 -5.83 -2.83 -21.28
C PHE A 166 -6.84 -3.12 -20.16
N MET A 167 -8.04 -2.57 -20.24
CA MET A 167 -9.08 -2.78 -19.24
C MET A 167 -9.47 -4.27 -19.15
N LYS A 168 -9.56 -5.00 -20.27
CA LYS A 168 -9.79 -6.45 -20.31
C LYS A 168 -8.73 -7.28 -19.58
N LYS A 169 -7.51 -6.80 -19.44
CA LYS A 169 -6.43 -7.51 -18.76
C LYS A 169 -6.36 -7.18 -17.26
N LEU A 170 -6.99 -6.08 -16.85
CA LEU A 170 -6.97 -5.63 -15.46
C LEU A 170 -8.27 -5.91 -14.70
N HIS A 171 -9.43 -6.01 -15.39
CA HIS A 171 -10.75 -6.04 -14.75
C HIS A 171 -10.98 -7.22 -13.79
N ASP A 172 -10.29 -8.34 -14.00
CA ASP A 172 -10.37 -9.49 -13.09
C ASP A 172 -9.39 -9.41 -11.91
N LYS A 173 -8.49 -8.42 -11.91
CA LYS A 173 -7.41 -8.29 -10.93
C LYS A 173 -7.60 -7.12 -9.96
N VAL A 174 -8.26 -6.05 -10.39
CA VAL A 174 -8.43 -4.83 -9.60
C VAL A 174 -9.78 -4.19 -9.84
N ASN A 175 -10.30 -3.47 -8.84
CA ASN A 175 -11.49 -2.64 -8.99
C ASN A 175 -11.20 -1.47 -9.94
N ILE A 176 -11.88 -1.39 -11.06
CA ILE A 176 -11.65 -0.34 -12.07
C ILE A 176 -12.78 0.70 -11.98
N ILE A 177 -12.40 1.96 -11.84
CA ILE A 177 -13.30 3.10 -12.06
C ILE A 177 -12.82 3.88 -13.28
N PRO A 178 -13.62 3.96 -14.36
CA PRO A 178 -13.29 4.73 -15.54
C PRO A 178 -13.48 6.23 -15.30
N ILE A 179 -12.50 7.02 -15.76
CA ILE A 179 -12.45 8.47 -15.57
C ILE A 179 -12.15 9.14 -16.91
N ILE A 180 -12.95 10.10 -17.30
CA ILE A 180 -12.69 10.97 -18.45
C ILE A 180 -11.79 12.11 -17.99
N ALA A 181 -10.56 12.11 -18.48
CA ALA A 181 -9.59 13.15 -18.15
C ALA A 181 -9.89 14.44 -18.90
N LYS A 182 -9.53 15.58 -18.31
CA LYS A 182 -9.65 16.91 -18.96
C LYS A 182 -11.06 17.13 -19.55
N SER A 183 -12.10 16.84 -18.76
CA SER A 183 -13.50 16.96 -19.21
C SER A 183 -13.90 18.37 -19.64
N ASP A 184 -13.10 19.37 -19.30
CA ASP A 184 -13.23 20.76 -19.71
C ASP A 184 -12.99 21.01 -21.20
N THR A 185 -12.49 20.02 -21.93
CA THR A 185 -12.33 20.07 -23.40
C THR A 185 -13.61 19.71 -24.15
N LEU A 186 -14.59 19.14 -23.46
CA LEU A 186 -15.88 18.72 -24.02
C LEU A 186 -17.00 19.61 -23.52
N THR A 187 -17.98 19.86 -24.37
CA THR A 187 -19.22 20.52 -23.96
C THR A 187 -20.05 19.56 -23.07
N THR A 188 -21.01 20.07 -22.33
CA THR A 188 -21.87 19.25 -21.46
C THR A 188 -22.66 18.18 -22.23
N SER A 189 -23.12 18.50 -23.45
CA SER A 189 -23.81 17.56 -24.33
C SER A 189 -22.87 16.48 -24.90
N GLU A 190 -21.69 16.85 -25.32
CA GLU A 190 -20.66 15.92 -25.79
C GLU A 190 -20.18 15.00 -24.66
N LEU A 191 -19.99 15.54 -23.45
CA LEU A 191 -19.61 14.75 -22.29
C LEU A 191 -20.69 13.70 -21.95
N ALA A 192 -21.97 14.09 -21.97
CA ALA A 192 -23.08 13.16 -21.71
C ALA A 192 -23.14 12.05 -22.78
N PHE A 193 -23.01 12.41 -24.05
CA PHE A 193 -22.94 11.44 -25.16
C PHE A 193 -21.75 10.52 -25.02
N PHE A 194 -20.57 11.06 -24.74
CA PHE A 194 -19.35 10.28 -24.59
C PHE A 194 -19.41 9.31 -23.39
N LYS A 195 -20.00 9.74 -22.26
CA LYS A 195 -20.24 8.85 -21.11
C LYS A 195 -21.11 7.65 -21.50
N SER A 196 -22.20 7.88 -22.23
CA SER A 196 -23.10 6.79 -22.70
C SER A 196 -22.41 5.85 -23.68
N THR A 197 -21.60 6.37 -24.57
CA THR A 197 -20.84 5.58 -25.55
C THR A 197 -19.80 4.70 -24.86
N ILE A 198 -19.03 5.25 -23.89
CA ILE A 198 -18.05 4.49 -23.12
C ILE A 198 -18.73 3.32 -22.36
N LEU A 199 -19.87 3.56 -21.73
CA LEU A 199 -20.60 2.49 -21.01
C LEU A 199 -21.09 1.40 -21.99
N SER A 200 -21.58 1.79 -23.16
CA SER A 200 -21.96 0.84 -24.21
C SER A 200 -20.76 0.00 -24.69
N ASP A 201 -19.60 0.62 -24.86
CA ASP A 201 -18.38 -0.06 -25.29
C ASP A 201 -17.83 -1.00 -24.21
N ILE A 202 -17.88 -0.59 -22.93
CA ILE A 202 -17.52 -1.42 -21.77
C ILE A 202 -18.41 -2.66 -21.73
N GLN A 203 -19.74 -2.47 -21.88
CA GLN A 203 -20.70 -3.56 -21.86
C GLN A 203 -20.54 -4.51 -23.05
N LYS A 204 -20.41 -3.98 -24.28
CA LYS A 204 -20.17 -4.78 -25.50
C LYS A 204 -18.90 -5.63 -25.40
N ASN A 205 -17.88 -5.13 -24.77
CA ASN A 205 -16.61 -5.81 -24.63
C ASN A 205 -16.52 -6.71 -23.38
N GLY A 206 -17.56 -6.80 -22.54
CA GLY A 206 -17.60 -7.62 -21.36
C GLY A 206 -16.57 -7.20 -20.30
N ILE A 207 -16.26 -5.90 -20.22
CA ILE A 207 -15.33 -5.36 -19.22
C ILE A 207 -16.09 -5.14 -17.91
N LYS A 208 -15.58 -5.69 -16.81
CA LYS A 208 -16.15 -5.48 -15.49
C LYS A 208 -15.57 -4.18 -14.92
N ILE A 209 -16.42 -3.28 -14.51
CA ILE A 209 -16.08 -2.08 -13.76
C ILE A 209 -16.67 -2.21 -12.36
N TYR A 210 -16.14 -1.44 -11.40
CA TYR A 210 -16.68 -1.45 -10.05
C TYR A 210 -18.16 -1.01 -10.05
N GLU A 211 -19.02 -1.84 -9.47
CA GLU A 211 -20.45 -1.57 -9.33
C GLU A 211 -20.74 -1.08 -7.91
N PHE A 212 -21.29 0.13 -7.83
CA PHE A 212 -21.61 0.72 -6.53
C PHE A 212 -22.82 0.02 -5.89
N PRO A 213 -22.83 -0.20 -4.57
CA PRO A 213 -23.92 -0.87 -3.87
C PRO A 213 -25.29 -0.22 -4.12
N VAL A 214 -26.30 -1.05 -4.41
CA VAL A 214 -27.64 -0.62 -4.79
C VAL A 214 -28.39 0.08 -3.64
N GLU A 215 -27.99 -0.13 -2.40
CA GLU A 215 -28.61 0.49 -1.21
C GLU A 215 -28.55 2.02 -1.24
N GLU A 216 -27.51 2.59 -1.81
CA GLU A 216 -27.43 4.04 -2.08
C GLU A 216 -28.37 4.50 -3.22
N ALA A 217 -28.79 3.56 -4.09
CA ALA A 217 -29.71 3.85 -5.18
C ALA A 217 -31.14 4.12 -4.70
N ILE A 218 -31.51 3.61 -3.52
CA ILE A 218 -32.88 3.71 -2.96
C ILE A 218 -33.08 5.06 -2.28
N ARG A 219 -32.06 5.69 -1.77
CA ARG A 219 -32.14 7.06 -1.24
C ARG A 219 -32.25 8.05 -2.41
N GLN A 220 -33.28 8.88 -2.40
CA GLN A 220 -33.64 9.83 -3.48
C GLN A 220 -32.63 10.98 -3.69
N ASP A 221 -31.40 10.85 -3.23
CA ASP A 221 -30.40 11.89 -3.34
C ASP A 221 -29.89 12.05 -4.78
N ILE A 222 -29.82 13.30 -5.20
CA ILE A 222 -29.40 13.79 -6.52
C ILE A 222 -27.95 13.37 -6.88
N SER A 223 -27.19 12.91 -5.90
CA SER A 223 -25.78 12.48 -6.01
C SER A 223 -25.57 10.98 -6.21
N LYS A 224 -26.36 10.33 -7.08
CA LYS A 224 -26.26 8.89 -7.32
C LYS A 224 -24.95 8.55 -8.08
N PRO A 225 -23.97 7.81 -7.46
CA PRO A 225 -22.69 7.53 -8.08
C PRO A 225 -22.81 6.79 -9.41
N TYR A 226 -23.70 5.80 -9.50
CA TYR A 226 -23.89 5.00 -10.70
C TYR A 226 -24.35 5.80 -11.94
N LYS A 227 -25.00 6.95 -11.77
CA LYS A 227 -25.44 7.82 -12.89
C LYS A 227 -24.29 8.67 -13.45
N ARG A 228 -23.21 8.86 -12.71
CA ARG A 228 -22.10 9.73 -13.08
C ARG A 228 -20.91 9.00 -13.68
N VAL A 229 -20.88 7.66 -13.54
CA VAL A 229 -19.82 6.83 -14.16
C VAL A 229 -20.00 6.85 -15.69
N PRO A 230 -18.93 7.03 -16.47
CA PRO A 230 -17.57 7.47 -16.10
C PRO A 230 -17.52 8.90 -15.57
N PHE A 231 -16.65 9.17 -14.58
CA PHE A 231 -16.53 10.49 -13.98
C PHE A 231 -15.73 11.42 -14.90
N GLY A 232 -16.30 12.60 -15.22
CA GLY A 232 -15.57 13.65 -15.93
C GLY A 232 -14.81 14.52 -14.95
N ILE A 233 -13.48 14.52 -15.01
CA ILE A 233 -12.66 15.27 -14.06
C ILE A 233 -11.76 16.31 -14.71
N VAL A 234 -11.54 17.36 -13.96
CA VAL A 234 -10.55 18.41 -14.24
C VAL A 234 -9.62 18.52 -13.04
N CYS A 235 -8.32 18.60 -13.27
CA CYS A 235 -7.32 18.76 -12.22
C CYS A 235 -6.40 19.93 -12.55
N SER A 236 -5.93 20.60 -11.51
CA SER A 236 -4.99 21.71 -11.65
C SER A 236 -4.05 21.81 -10.46
N ASN A 237 -2.82 22.23 -10.73
CA ASN A 237 -1.85 22.58 -9.70
C ASN A 237 -1.94 24.07 -9.31
N ASN A 238 -2.65 24.88 -10.11
CA ASN A 238 -2.76 26.34 -9.86
C ASN A 238 -3.79 26.59 -8.76
N VAL A 239 -3.35 27.20 -7.68
CA VAL A 239 -4.17 27.60 -6.54
C VAL A 239 -4.34 29.12 -6.55
N VAL A 240 -5.57 29.58 -6.43
CA VAL A 240 -5.89 31.02 -6.36
C VAL A 240 -6.70 31.24 -5.08
N LYS A 241 -6.43 32.36 -4.42
CA LYS A 241 -7.24 32.83 -3.29
C LYS A 241 -8.48 33.49 -3.82
N ASP A 242 -9.65 32.99 -3.44
CA ASP A 242 -10.91 33.61 -3.70
C ASP A 242 -11.07 34.90 -2.85
N ARG A 243 -12.05 35.75 -3.19
CA ARG A 243 -12.36 36.98 -2.45
C ARG A 243 -12.60 36.77 -0.96
N ASN A 244 -13.02 35.58 -0.59
CA ASN A 244 -13.27 35.15 0.80
C ASN A 244 -12.03 34.58 1.50
N GLY A 245 -10.86 34.58 0.83
CA GLY A 245 -9.60 34.04 1.38
C GLY A 245 -9.46 32.51 1.29
N HIS A 246 -10.45 31.80 0.73
CA HIS A 246 -10.38 30.38 0.49
C HIS A 246 -9.43 30.06 -0.67
N LEU A 247 -8.60 29.04 -0.50
CA LEU A 247 -7.71 28.54 -1.55
C LEU A 247 -8.50 27.60 -2.45
N THR A 248 -8.77 28.03 -3.69
CA THR A 248 -9.44 27.21 -4.70
C THR A 248 -8.47 26.86 -5.82
N ARG A 249 -8.55 25.62 -6.29
CA ARG A 249 -7.77 25.15 -7.45
C ARG A 249 -8.51 25.52 -8.73
N ILE A 250 -7.84 26.23 -9.60
CA ILE A 250 -8.44 26.68 -10.85
C ILE A 250 -7.59 26.29 -12.05
N ARG A 251 -8.26 26.10 -13.17
CA ARG A 251 -7.64 26.01 -14.50
C ARG A 251 -8.07 27.21 -15.33
N LYS A 252 -7.11 28.07 -15.65
CA LYS A 252 -7.38 29.32 -16.36
C LYS A 252 -7.12 29.13 -17.85
N TYR A 253 -8.11 29.54 -18.64
CA TYR A 253 -8.05 29.63 -20.10
C TYR A 253 -8.25 31.08 -20.56
N PRO A 254 -7.88 31.41 -21.81
CA PRO A 254 -8.17 32.73 -22.37
C PRO A 254 -9.67 33.10 -22.41
N TRP A 255 -10.52 32.05 -22.49
CA TRP A 255 -11.98 32.20 -22.59
C TRP A 255 -12.75 31.97 -21.30
N GLY A 256 -12.10 31.52 -20.24
CA GLY A 256 -12.80 31.27 -18.99
C GLY A 256 -11.94 30.58 -17.91
N ILE A 257 -12.56 30.33 -16.76
CA ILE A 257 -11.94 29.72 -15.61
C ILE A 257 -12.76 28.48 -15.24
N VAL A 258 -12.07 27.35 -15.02
CA VAL A 258 -12.67 26.13 -14.51
C VAL A 258 -12.20 25.93 -13.06
N GLU A 259 -13.16 25.86 -12.15
CA GLU A 259 -12.92 25.58 -10.74
C GLU A 259 -12.96 24.08 -10.50
N VAL A 260 -11.91 23.53 -9.92
CA VAL A 260 -11.80 22.09 -9.66
C VAL A 260 -12.77 21.62 -8.58
N GLU A 261 -13.09 22.46 -7.62
CA GLU A 261 -13.96 22.13 -6.50
C GLU A 261 -15.44 22.41 -6.76
N ASN A 262 -15.78 22.93 -7.94
CA ASN A 262 -17.16 23.21 -8.32
C ASN A 262 -17.79 21.96 -8.98
N LEU A 263 -18.90 21.47 -8.39
CA LEU A 263 -19.64 20.31 -8.88
C LEU A 263 -20.33 20.53 -10.23
N ASP A 264 -20.60 21.79 -10.61
CA ASP A 264 -21.19 22.12 -11.90
C ASP A 264 -20.16 22.06 -13.04
N HIS A 265 -18.88 22.20 -12.71
CA HIS A 265 -17.80 22.18 -13.67
C HIS A 265 -17.25 20.76 -13.91
N ASN A 266 -17.22 19.89 -12.87
CA ASN A 266 -16.68 18.55 -12.97
C ASN A 266 -17.07 17.64 -11.80
N ASP A 267 -16.78 16.33 -11.93
CA ASP A 267 -17.10 15.33 -10.93
C ASP A 267 -15.98 15.07 -9.90
N PHE A 268 -14.92 15.91 -9.83
CA PHE A 268 -13.74 15.64 -9.00
C PHE A 268 -14.05 15.52 -7.51
N VAL A 269 -14.80 16.47 -6.94
CA VAL A 269 -15.15 16.47 -5.51
C VAL A 269 -15.96 15.22 -5.17
N PHE A 270 -16.89 14.88 -6.05
CA PHE A 270 -17.73 13.71 -5.89
C PHE A 270 -16.93 12.40 -5.92
N LEU A 271 -15.99 12.28 -6.86
CA LEU A 271 -15.07 11.13 -6.93
C LEU A 271 -14.19 11.03 -5.67
N ARG A 272 -13.65 12.16 -5.20
CA ARG A 272 -12.86 12.21 -3.96
C ARG A 272 -13.67 11.70 -2.75
N ASP A 273 -14.92 12.14 -2.62
CA ASP A 273 -15.79 11.73 -1.52
C ASP A 273 -16.16 10.24 -1.61
N ILE A 274 -16.34 9.70 -2.80
CA ILE A 274 -16.52 8.26 -3.02
C ILE A 274 -15.31 7.48 -2.53
N ILE A 275 -14.12 7.87 -2.96
CA ILE A 275 -12.88 7.13 -2.66
C ILE A 275 -12.54 7.20 -1.18
N LEU A 276 -12.63 8.38 -0.56
CA LEU A 276 -12.11 8.59 0.79
C LEU A 276 -13.16 8.46 1.90
N LYS A 277 -14.43 8.71 1.60
CA LYS A 277 -15.47 8.77 2.65
C LYS A 277 -16.50 7.67 2.57
N LYS A 278 -16.96 7.29 1.36
CA LYS A 278 -18.12 6.42 1.21
C LYS A 278 -17.77 4.95 1.01
N HIS A 279 -16.99 4.64 -0.01
CA HIS A 279 -16.74 3.27 -0.48
C HIS A 279 -15.32 2.76 -0.19
N PHE A 280 -14.63 3.42 0.71
CA PHE A 280 -13.27 3.07 1.07
C PHE A 280 -13.12 1.60 1.54
N ILE A 281 -14.01 1.17 2.45
CA ILE A 281 -13.98 -0.18 3.01
C ILE A 281 -14.42 -1.19 1.96
N ASP A 282 -15.43 -0.87 1.16
CA ASP A 282 -15.98 -1.75 0.14
C ASP A 282 -14.90 -2.14 -0.90
N PHE A 283 -14.06 -1.19 -1.33
CA PHE A 283 -12.93 -1.49 -2.23
C PHE A 283 -11.91 -2.46 -1.62
N VAL A 284 -11.64 -2.31 -0.32
CA VAL A 284 -10.71 -3.21 0.39
C VAL A 284 -11.31 -4.61 0.50
N GLU A 285 -12.59 -4.71 0.87
CA GLU A 285 -13.30 -5.97 1.03
C GLU A 285 -13.43 -6.70 -0.31
N GLU A 286 -13.82 -6.01 -1.39
CA GLU A 286 -13.94 -6.62 -2.72
C GLU A 286 -12.58 -7.09 -3.24
N THR A 287 -11.52 -6.32 -3.02
CA THR A 287 -10.16 -6.76 -3.36
C THR A 287 -9.79 -8.03 -2.60
N HIS A 288 -10.17 -8.15 -1.34
CA HIS A 288 -9.86 -9.32 -0.53
C HIS A 288 -10.73 -10.53 -0.91
N CYS A 289 -12.04 -10.35 -0.99
CA CYS A 289 -12.99 -11.45 -1.15
C CYS A 289 -13.13 -11.94 -2.59
N VAL A 290 -12.87 -11.06 -3.59
CA VAL A 290 -13.05 -11.42 -5.00
C VAL A 290 -11.71 -11.53 -5.74
N HIS A 291 -10.97 -10.43 -5.85
CA HIS A 291 -9.77 -10.41 -6.69
C HIS A 291 -8.63 -11.27 -6.13
N TYR A 292 -8.39 -11.18 -4.83
CA TYR A 292 -7.33 -11.98 -4.20
C TYR A 292 -7.68 -13.46 -4.15
N GLU A 293 -8.91 -13.83 -3.82
CA GLU A 293 -9.31 -15.24 -3.82
C GLU A 293 -9.27 -15.85 -5.22
N ASN A 294 -9.66 -15.11 -6.27
CA ASN A 294 -9.50 -15.55 -7.65
C ASN A 294 -8.02 -15.74 -8.03
N TYR A 295 -7.16 -14.82 -7.64
CA TYR A 295 -5.70 -14.96 -7.84
C TYR A 295 -5.15 -16.19 -7.14
N ARG A 296 -5.50 -16.38 -5.87
CA ARG A 296 -5.09 -17.51 -5.04
C ARG A 296 -5.55 -18.84 -5.64
N TYR A 297 -6.81 -18.93 -6.04
CA TYR A 297 -7.36 -20.10 -6.71
C TYR A 297 -6.59 -20.43 -7.98
N ASN A 298 -6.40 -19.46 -8.87
CA ASN A 298 -5.68 -19.67 -10.12
C ASN A 298 -4.22 -20.12 -9.89
N LYS A 299 -3.54 -19.55 -8.91
CA LYS A 299 -2.16 -19.90 -8.57
C LYS A 299 -2.06 -21.32 -8.01
N LEU A 300 -3.03 -21.73 -7.18
CA LEU A 300 -3.11 -23.10 -6.67
C LEU A 300 -3.42 -24.11 -7.77
N VAL A 301 -4.43 -23.84 -8.60
CA VAL A 301 -4.79 -24.71 -9.73
C VAL A 301 -3.62 -24.91 -10.70
N ASN A 302 -2.87 -23.85 -11.00
CA ASN A 302 -1.69 -23.96 -11.86
C ASN A 302 -0.59 -24.80 -11.20
N LYS A 303 -0.33 -24.62 -9.91
CA LYS A 303 0.60 -25.50 -9.16
C LYS A 303 0.16 -26.96 -9.20
N PHE A 304 -1.14 -27.25 -9.06
CA PHE A 304 -1.65 -28.61 -9.14
C PHE A 304 -1.54 -29.21 -10.56
N LYS A 305 -1.72 -28.41 -11.60
CA LYS A 305 -1.56 -28.87 -13.01
C LYS A 305 -0.11 -29.18 -13.33
N ASP A 306 0.83 -28.36 -12.84
CA ASP A 306 2.26 -28.60 -13.01
C ASP A 306 2.75 -29.79 -12.14
N SER A 307 2.02 -30.11 -11.08
CA SER A 307 2.27 -31.22 -10.15
C SER A 307 1.49 -32.49 -10.51
N ALA A 308 0.86 -32.59 -11.68
CA ALA A 308 0.08 -33.75 -12.15
C ALA A 308 0.89 -35.08 -12.29
N GLY A 309 2.11 -35.12 -11.75
CA GLY A 309 2.90 -36.30 -11.41
C GLY A 309 2.97 -36.45 -9.88
N SER A 310 1.97 -37.08 -9.28
CA SER A 310 2.01 -37.77 -7.96
C SER A 310 2.69 -37.07 -6.77
N HIS A 311 2.53 -35.78 -6.52
CA HIS A 311 3.09 -35.16 -5.31
C HIS A 311 2.01 -34.45 -4.49
N ASP A 312 1.84 -34.95 -3.26
CA ASP A 312 1.02 -34.35 -2.23
C ASP A 312 1.67 -33.00 -1.79
N PRO A 313 0.99 -31.85 -1.96
CA PRO A 313 1.57 -30.55 -1.62
C PRO A 313 1.95 -30.42 -0.14
N ILE A 314 1.30 -31.19 0.73
CA ILE A 314 1.60 -31.22 2.16
C ILE A 314 2.97 -31.88 2.39
N LEU A 315 3.23 -33.01 1.73
CA LEU A 315 4.52 -33.72 1.80
C LEU A 315 5.67 -32.87 1.23
N GLU A 316 5.42 -32.05 0.21
CA GLU A 316 6.46 -31.16 -0.36
C GLU A 316 6.79 -29.99 0.59
N THR A 317 5.78 -29.44 1.25
CA THR A 317 5.99 -28.38 2.25
C THR A 317 6.69 -28.92 3.50
N GLU A 318 6.36 -30.15 3.95
CA GLU A 318 7.06 -30.81 5.05
C GLU A 318 8.52 -31.11 4.72
N LYS A 319 8.82 -31.57 3.50
CA LYS A 319 10.22 -31.80 3.06
C LYS A 319 11.02 -30.50 3.05
N LYS A 320 10.46 -29.41 2.52
CA LYS A 320 11.12 -28.09 2.53
C LYS A 320 11.33 -27.56 3.96
N LEU A 321 10.41 -27.82 4.86
CA LEU A 321 10.54 -27.48 6.27
C LEU A 321 11.72 -28.21 6.91
N ILE A 322 11.80 -29.54 6.69
CA ILE A 322 12.90 -30.38 7.20
C ILE A 322 14.25 -29.94 6.61
N GLU A 323 14.30 -29.59 5.34
CA GLU A 323 15.52 -29.06 4.70
C GLU A 323 15.95 -27.73 5.34
N LEU A 324 15.02 -26.79 5.55
CA LEU A 324 15.30 -25.52 6.21
C LEU A 324 15.76 -25.68 7.66
N GLU A 325 15.15 -26.60 8.42
CA GLU A 325 15.59 -26.92 9.78
C GLU A 325 16.99 -27.52 9.80
N ASN A 326 17.29 -28.40 8.85
CA ASN A 326 18.64 -28.99 8.73
C ASN A 326 19.70 -27.94 8.38
N ASP A 327 19.37 -27.01 7.48
CA ASP A 327 20.30 -25.93 7.11
C ASP A 327 20.47 -24.92 8.26
N PHE A 328 19.41 -24.60 8.98
CA PHE A 328 19.50 -23.78 10.18
C PHE A 328 20.38 -24.45 11.26
N ASN A 329 20.21 -25.75 11.51
CA ASN A 329 21.01 -26.49 12.45
C ASN A 329 22.49 -26.57 12.04
N LYS A 330 22.78 -26.73 10.75
CA LYS A 330 24.15 -26.64 10.21
C LYS A 330 24.78 -25.27 10.43
N GLN A 331 24.04 -24.19 10.14
CA GLN A 331 24.51 -22.81 10.36
C GLN A 331 24.77 -22.54 11.84
N LYS A 332 23.87 -22.99 12.73
CA LYS A 332 24.03 -22.88 14.17
C LYS A 332 25.29 -23.59 14.65
N LEU A 333 25.50 -24.82 14.20
CA LEU A 333 26.67 -25.63 14.55
C LEU A 333 27.97 -25.00 14.06
N ASN A 334 27.96 -24.38 12.89
CA ASN A 334 29.12 -23.63 12.38
C ASN A 334 29.37 -22.33 13.18
N MET A 335 28.33 -21.62 13.57
CA MET A 335 28.46 -20.44 14.44
C MET A 335 29.03 -20.82 15.81
N ASP A 336 28.55 -21.90 16.41
CA ASP A 336 29.03 -22.39 17.70
C ASP A 336 30.51 -22.82 17.62
N LYS A 337 30.95 -23.42 16.52
CA LYS A 337 32.39 -23.74 16.28
C LYS A 337 33.22 -22.48 16.19
N VAL A 338 32.81 -21.49 15.35
CA VAL A 338 33.53 -20.24 15.20
C VAL A 338 33.58 -19.46 16.51
N PHE A 339 32.50 -19.51 17.29
CA PHE A 339 32.44 -18.88 18.60
C PHE A 339 33.43 -19.57 19.59
N SER A 340 33.40 -20.91 19.67
CA SER A 340 34.31 -21.66 20.54
C SER A 340 35.78 -21.45 20.19
N GLU A 341 36.12 -21.38 18.89
CA GLU A 341 37.49 -21.07 18.43
C GLU A 341 37.89 -19.63 18.83
N ARG A 342 37.00 -18.65 18.70
CA ARG A 342 37.27 -17.29 19.13
C ARG A 342 37.46 -17.16 20.64
N VAL A 343 36.67 -17.90 21.44
CA VAL A 343 36.82 -17.94 22.89
C VAL A 343 38.17 -18.54 23.26
N LEU A 344 38.52 -19.68 22.66
CA LEU A 344 39.81 -20.34 22.90
C LEU A 344 41.01 -19.44 22.57
N ASN A 345 40.96 -18.81 21.41
CA ASN A 345 42.02 -17.87 21.01
C ASN A 345 42.11 -16.66 21.97
N LYS A 346 40.99 -16.18 22.48
CA LYS A 346 40.96 -15.09 23.45
C LYS A 346 41.53 -15.52 24.80
N GLU A 347 41.22 -16.73 25.23
CA GLU A 347 41.78 -17.30 26.46
C GLU A 347 43.31 -17.51 26.38
N LEU A 348 43.81 -17.96 25.23
CA LEU A 348 45.25 -18.10 25.01
C LEU A 348 45.94 -16.72 25.08
N GLN A 349 45.37 -15.71 24.42
CA GLN A 349 45.90 -14.35 24.49
C GLN A 349 45.89 -13.77 25.91
N LEU A 350 44.88 -14.07 26.70
CA LEU A 350 44.82 -13.65 28.10
C LEU A 350 45.87 -14.32 28.94
N LYS A 351 46.08 -15.64 28.77
CA LYS A 351 47.13 -16.39 29.48
C LYS A 351 48.54 -15.90 29.14
N GLU A 352 48.78 -15.55 27.87
CA GLU A 352 50.07 -14.94 27.47
C GLU A 352 50.31 -13.59 28.13
N LYS A 353 49.26 -12.74 28.20
CA LYS A 353 49.36 -11.48 28.89
C LYS A 353 49.54 -11.60 30.39
N GLU A 354 48.85 -12.55 31.02
CA GLU A 354 49.06 -12.86 32.43
C GLU A 354 50.47 -13.32 32.74
N PHE A 355 51.06 -14.14 31.85
CA PHE A 355 52.42 -14.56 31.98
C PHE A 355 53.42 -13.38 31.87
N GLN A 356 53.24 -12.53 30.88
CA GLN A 356 54.04 -11.31 30.69
C GLN A 356 53.92 -10.35 31.90
N LEU A 357 52.74 -10.19 32.45
CA LEU A 357 52.52 -9.35 33.64
C LEU A 357 53.21 -9.94 34.87
N LYS A 358 53.16 -11.24 35.09
CA LYS A 358 53.84 -11.92 36.19
C LYS A 358 55.37 -11.76 36.06
N GLU A 359 55.90 -11.88 34.83
CA GLU A 359 57.33 -11.69 34.58
C GLU A 359 57.77 -10.24 34.85
N LEU A 360 56.98 -9.27 34.47
CA LEU A 360 57.19 -7.86 34.75
C LEU A 360 57.11 -7.56 36.26
N GLU A 361 56.14 -8.20 36.97
CA GLU A 361 56.00 -8.06 38.40
C GLU A 361 57.23 -8.60 39.14
N THR A 362 57.74 -9.77 38.72
CA THR A 362 58.97 -10.34 39.30
C THR A 362 60.19 -9.42 39.10
N LYS A 363 60.39 -8.91 37.90
CA LYS A 363 61.46 -7.93 37.56
C LYS A 363 61.36 -6.66 38.41
N LEU A 364 60.15 -6.11 38.55
CA LEU A 364 59.93 -4.92 39.37
C LEU A 364 60.15 -5.18 40.85
N LYS A 365 59.80 -6.37 41.36
CA LYS A 365 60.08 -6.76 42.75
C LYS A 365 61.58 -6.85 43.02
N GLU A 366 62.37 -7.45 42.06
CA GLU A 366 63.81 -7.51 42.13
C GLU A 366 64.47 -6.13 42.13
N GLU A 367 64.01 -5.23 41.26
CA GLU A 367 64.51 -3.84 41.21
C GLU A 367 64.18 -3.08 42.50
N LEU A 368 62.98 -3.25 43.01
CA LEU A 368 62.59 -2.65 44.30
C LEU A 368 63.45 -3.21 45.45
N PHE A 369 63.75 -4.52 45.42
CA PHE A 369 64.64 -5.10 46.43
C PHE A 369 66.06 -4.49 46.36
N LYS A 370 66.64 -4.40 45.18
CA LYS A 370 67.95 -3.81 44.95
C LYS A 370 67.97 -2.30 45.37
N LYS A 371 66.92 -1.56 45.07
CA LYS A 371 66.82 -0.17 45.50
C LYS A 371 66.65 0.00 47.01
N LYS A 372 65.92 -0.92 47.67
CA LYS A 372 65.76 -0.94 49.13
C LYS A 372 67.12 -1.28 49.81
N GLU A 373 67.86 -2.22 49.25
CA GLU A 373 69.20 -2.58 49.74
C GLU A 373 70.20 -1.41 49.63
N LYS A 374 70.20 -0.74 48.46
CA LYS A 374 70.99 0.50 48.28
C LYS A 374 70.62 1.59 49.27
N LEU A 375 69.34 1.80 49.55
CA LEU A 375 68.86 2.77 50.53
C LEU A 375 69.26 2.36 51.98
N LYS A 376 69.25 1.06 52.25
CA LYS A 376 69.68 0.57 53.60
C LYS A 376 71.17 0.77 53.80
N ASN A 377 71.99 0.54 52.78
CA ASN A 377 73.44 0.77 52.78
C ASN A 377 73.79 2.29 52.92
N LEU A 378 73.07 3.16 52.19
CA LEU A 378 73.20 4.60 52.31
C LEU A 378 72.74 5.16 53.69
N ARG A 379 71.70 4.57 54.32
CA ARG A 379 71.31 4.91 55.66
C ARG A 379 72.27 4.40 56.73
N GLY A 380 72.94 3.25 56.42
CA GLY A 380 74.02 2.73 57.27
C GLY A 380 75.27 3.66 57.30
N SER A 381 75.65 4.18 56.12
CA SER A 381 76.78 5.10 56.01
C SER A 381 76.50 6.51 56.60
N LEU A 382 75.27 6.95 56.64
CA LEU A 382 74.84 8.22 57.27
C LEU A 382 74.73 8.15 58.84
N LYS A 383 74.81 6.96 59.44
CA LYS A 383 74.81 6.76 60.90
C LYS A 383 76.21 6.64 61.53
N VAL A 384 77.25 6.71 60.69
CA VAL A 384 78.67 6.61 61.11
C VAL A 384 79.42 7.95 60.94
N GLN A 385 78.70 9.02 60.68
CA GLN A 385 79.18 10.41 60.79
C GLN A 385 78.54 11.06 62.07
#